data_eb93aa230de4ba62b3e46363538a3f81
#
_entry.id   eb93aa230de4ba62b3e46363538a3f81
#
_cell.length_a   1.000
_cell.length_b   1.000
_cell.length_c   1.000
_cell.angle_alpha   90.00
_cell.angle_beta   90.00
_cell.angle_gamma   90.00
#
_symmetry.space_group_name_H-M   'P 1'
#
loop_
_entity.id
_entity.type
_entity.pdbx_description
1 polymer ?
#
loop_
_entity_poly.entity_id
_entity_poly.type
_entity_poly.pdbx_seq_one_letter_code
_entity_poly.pdbx_strand_id
1 'polypeptide(L)'
;YGLRTGALIAIHPDKSITERLRGIFGVTGRQTWSAAPRLLQFTAAELHSNPETATAWSDERYRLQGLLVERRNAFVKACKELNVPVNPTHDGFFGWLEHEDPESITEKCAADHVYLVPLRGGVRIGLCAIPLSSIQRVAQTLQKALK
;
A
#
# COMPACT_ATOMS: atom_id res chain seq x y z
N TYR A 1 8.34 -3.96 -7.07
CA TYR A 1 7.81 -4.30 -5.74
C TYR A 1 8.71 -5.30 -5.00
N GLY A 2 9.22 -6.32 -5.68
CA GLY A 2 10.04 -7.38 -5.05
C GLY A 2 11.41 -6.95 -4.53
N LEU A 3 11.93 -5.84 -4.99
CA LEU A 3 13.27 -5.36 -4.62
C LEU A 3 13.36 -4.85 -3.16
N ARG A 4 12.25 -4.52 -2.53
CA ARG A 4 12.15 -4.15 -1.11
C ARG A 4 13.10 -3.04 -0.67
N THR A 5 13.33 -2.03 -1.53
CA THR A 5 14.19 -0.89 -1.24
C THR A 5 13.35 0.35 -0.93
N GLY A 6 13.75 1.08 0.07
CA GLY A 6 13.15 2.34 0.48
C GLY A 6 14.16 3.27 1.12
N ALA A 7 13.74 4.51 1.39
CA ALA A 7 14.52 5.50 2.09
C ALA A 7 13.79 5.98 3.33
N LEU A 8 14.49 6.06 4.45
CA LEU A 8 14.02 6.73 5.65
C LEU A 8 14.57 8.16 5.64
N ILE A 9 13.67 9.13 5.60
CA ILE A 9 14.02 10.55 5.51
C ILE A 9 13.52 11.26 6.76
N ALA A 10 14.42 11.97 7.47
CA ALA A 10 14.09 12.84 8.57
C ALA A 10 14.35 14.30 8.18
N ILE A 11 13.35 15.15 8.39
CA ILE A 11 13.42 16.59 8.11
C ILE A 11 13.18 17.34 9.41
N HIS A 12 14.10 18.24 9.75
CA HIS A 12 13.96 19.13 10.90
C HIS A 12 14.68 20.46 10.62
N PRO A 13 14.15 21.63 11.05
CA PRO A 13 14.81 22.93 10.85
C PRO A 13 16.12 23.03 11.60
N ASP A 14 16.26 22.37 12.75
CA ASP A 14 17.53 22.30 13.50
C ASP A 14 18.43 21.20 12.92
N LYS A 15 19.55 21.61 12.36
CA LYS A 15 20.55 20.72 11.75
C LYS A 15 21.16 19.74 12.75
N SER A 16 21.30 20.12 14.02
CA SER A 16 21.86 19.23 15.06
C SER A 16 20.97 18.00 15.30
N ILE A 17 19.64 18.18 15.20
CA ILE A 17 18.66 17.09 15.31
C ILE A 17 18.76 16.15 14.11
N THR A 18 18.86 16.68 12.88
CA THR A 18 18.98 15.84 11.68
C THR A 18 20.28 15.05 11.68
N GLU A 19 21.38 15.64 12.12
CA GLU A 19 22.66 14.93 12.24
C GLU A 19 22.62 13.84 13.30
N ARG A 20 21.99 14.09 14.44
CA ARG A 20 21.78 13.09 15.50
C ARG A 20 20.92 11.93 14.98
N LEU A 21 19.81 12.21 14.31
CA LEU A 21 18.96 11.19 13.70
C LEU A 21 19.69 10.37 12.63
N ARG A 22 20.51 11.02 11.79
CA ARG A 22 21.36 10.32 10.82
C ARG A 22 22.34 9.36 11.51
N GLY A 23 22.93 9.76 12.62
CA GLY A 23 23.79 8.89 13.43
C GLY A 23 23.03 7.68 13.98
N ILE A 24 21.85 7.89 14.57
CA ILE A 24 21.00 6.82 15.11
C ILE A 24 20.61 5.83 14.00
N PHE A 25 20.12 6.33 12.87
CA PHE A 25 19.73 5.49 11.74
C PHE A 25 20.91 4.69 11.17
N GLY A 26 22.09 5.32 11.10
CA GLY A 26 23.32 4.65 10.65
C GLY A 26 23.72 3.50 11.58
N VAL A 27 23.72 3.72 12.89
CA VAL A 27 24.02 2.68 13.87
C VAL A 27 22.98 1.56 13.84
N THR A 28 21.69 1.91 13.86
CA THR A 28 20.60 0.91 13.80
C THR A 28 20.67 0.07 12.52
N GLY A 29 20.86 0.71 11.37
CA GLY A 29 21.01 0.00 10.10
C GLY A 29 22.24 -0.92 10.10
N ARG A 30 23.37 -0.46 10.64
CA ARG A 30 24.59 -1.26 10.72
C ARG A 30 24.41 -2.49 11.62
N GLN A 31 23.66 -2.38 12.69
CA GLN A 31 23.40 -3.47 13.64
C GLN A 31 22.37 -4.49 13.13
N THR A 32 21.43 -4.07 12.28
CA THR A 32 20.34 -4.94 11.83
C THR A 32 20.66 -5.66 10.53
N TRP A 33 21.12 -4.97 9.48
CA TRP A 33 21.41 -5.57 8.16
C TRP A 33 22.76 -5.18 7.57
N SER A 34 23.60 -4.49 8.30
CA SER A 34 24.95 -4.06 7.92
C SER A 34 25.00 -2.99 6.83
N ALA A 35 24.53 -3.28 5.62
CA ALA A 35 24.50 -2.34 4.50
C ALA A 35 23.30 -2.62 3.60
N ALA A 36 22.71 -1.57 3.04
CA ALA A 36 21.67 -1.70 2.05
C ALA A 36 22.22 -2.30 0.73
N PRO A 37 21.40 -3.08 -0.02
CA PRO A 37 21.83 -3.70 -1.27
C PRO A 37 22.29 -2.65 -2.29
N ARG A 38 23.54 -2.79 -2.77
CA ARG A 38 24.15 -1.83 -3.69
C ARG A 38 23.44 -1.79 -5.04
N LEU A 39 23.04 -2.96 -5.56
CA LEU A 39 22.35 -3.06 -6.84
C LEU A 39 21.12 -2.14 -6.89
N LEU A 40 20.32 -2.13 -5.82
CA LEU A 40 19.07 -1.37 -5.77
C LEU A 40 19.33 0.14 -5.69
N GLN A 41 20.39 0.55 -5.00
CA GLN A 41 20.82 1.95 -4.96
C GLN A 41 21.27 2.43 -6.34
N PHE A 42 22.03 1.62 -7.08
CA PHE A 42 22.44 1.95 -8.45
C PHE A 42 21.23 1.99 -9.40
N THR A 43 20.31 1.03 -9.30
CA THR A 43 19.10 1.06 -10.12
C THR A 43 18.29 2.33 -9.90
N ALA A 44 18.11 2.73 -8.65
CA ALA A 44 17.40 3.97 -8.32
C ALA A 44 18.16 5.22 -8.83
N ALA A 45 19.48 5.24 -8.67
CA ALA A 45 20.30 6.34 -9.17
C ALA A 45 20.23 6.45 -10.70
N GLU A 46 20.35 5.32 -11.41
CA GLU A 46 20.27 5.28 -12.88
C GLU A 46 18.90 5.73 -13.40
N LEU A 47 17.81 5.27 -12.79
CA LEU A 47 16.46 5.68 -13.14
C LEU A 47 16.24 7.18 -13.03
N HIS A 48 16.94 7.86 -12.12
CA HIS A 48 16.80 9.31 -11.91
C HIS A 48 17.86 10.15 -12.65
N SER A 49 19.01 9.57 -12.96
CA SER A 49 20.13 10.30 -13.57
C SER A 49 20.07 10.31 -15.10
N ASN A 50 19.46 9.30 -15.71
CA ASN A 50 19.26 9.21 -17.16
C ASN A 50 17.89 9.78 -17.54
N PRO A 51 17.79 10.88 -18.32
CA PRO A 51 16.52 11.51 -18.66
C PRO A 51 15.54 10.60 -19.40
N GLU A 52 16.02 9.69 -20.24
CA GLU A 52 15.19 8.78 -21.02
C GLU A 52 14.52 7.74 -20.09
N THR A 53 15.30 7.10 -19.24
CA THR A 53 14.77 6.12 -18.26
C THR A 53 13.89 6.79 -17.20
N ALA A 54 14.24 8.01 -16.75
CA ALA A 54 13.42 8.80 -15.82
C ALA A 54 12.04 9.11 -16.39
N THR A 55 11.98 9.49 -17.68
CA THR A 55 10.70 9.76 -18.36
C THR A 55 9.87 8.48 -18.50
N ALA A 56 10.44 7.42 -19.04
CA ALA A 56 9.76 6.14 -19.22
C ALA A 56 9.23 5.58 -17.89
N TRP A 57 10.03 5.63 -16.83
CA TRP A 57 9.63 5.22 -15.48
C TRP A 57 8.49 6.07 -14.92
N SER A 58 8.56 7.39 -15.14
CA SER A 58 7.53 8.33 -14.68
C SER A 58 6.19 8.06 -15.37
N ASP A 59 6.20 7.84 -16.68
CA ASP A 59 4.99 7.55 -17.47
C ASP A 59 4.35 6.23 -17.04
N GLU A 60 5.15 5.18 -16.84
CA GLU A 60 4.64 3.91 -16.33
C GLU A 60 4.04 4.06 -14.93
N ARG A 61 4.68 4.79 -14.04
CA ARG A 61 4.18 5.07 -12.68
C ARG A 61 2.85 5.80 -12.72
N TYR A 62 2.68 6.82 -13.57
CA TYR A 62 1.42 7.54 -13.71
C TYR A 62 0.31 6.64 -14.27
N ARG A 63 0.63 5.79 -15.22
CA ARG A 63 -0.32 4.80 -15.74
C ARG A 63 -0.80 3.83 -14.66
N LEU A 64 0.11 3.31 -13.84
CA LEU A 64 -0.22 2.41 -12.72
C LEU A 64 -1.01 3.13 -11.63
N GLN A 65 -0.69 4.40 -11.34
CA GLN A 65 -1.46 5.22 -10.42
C GLN A 65 -2.91 5.41 -10.92
N GLY A 66 -3.10 5.71 -12.20
CA GLY A 66 -4.41 5.83 -12.81
C GLY A 66 -5.26 4.56 -12.63
N LEU A 67 -4.67 3.38 -12.85
CA LEU A 67 -5.32 2.09 -12.63
C LEU A 67 -5.73 1.89 -11.15
N LEU A 68 -4.89 2.28 -10.21
CA LEU A 68 -5.21 2.18 -8.78
C LEU A 68 -6.35 3.13 -8.39
N VAL A 69 -6.35 4.35 -8.91
CA VAL A 69 -7.43 5.32 -8.69
C VAL A 69 -8.76 4.80 -9.24
N GLU A 70 -8.76 4.22 -10.43
CA GLU A 70 -9.95 3.62 -11.04
C GLU A 70 -10.52 2.48 -10.19
N ARG A 71 -9.67 1.54 -9.77
CA ARG A 71 -10.05 0.42 -8.89
C ARG A 71 -10.62 0.89 -7.57
N ARG A 72 -9.98 1.89 -6.96
CA ARG A 72 -10.43 2.49 -5.71
C ARG A 72 -11.79 3.13 -5.84
N ASN A 73 -11.97 3.99 -6.84
CA ASN A 73 -13.23 4.69 -7.07
C ASN A 73 -14.37 3.69 -7.29
N ALA A 74 -14.12 2.64 -8.07
CA ALA A 74 -15.08 1.56 -8.28
C ALA A 74 -15.41 0.83 -6.97
N PHE A 75 -14.39 0.53 -6.13
CA PHE A 75 -14.59 -0.14 -4.86
C PHE A 75 -15.38 0.70 -3.86
N VAL A 76 -14.98 1.96 -3.67
CA VAL A 76 -15.68 2.88 -2.75
C VAL A 76 -17.14 3.08 -3.19
N LYS A 77 -17.37 3.23 -4.49
CA LYS A 77 -18.73 3.34 -5.06
C LYS A 77 -19.55 2.08 -4.75
N ALA A 78 -19.03 0.89 -5.04
CA ALA A 78 -19.72 -0.37 -4.79
C ALA A 78 -20.02 -0.58 -3.29
N CYS A 79 -19.06 -0.27 -2.41
CA CYS A 79 -19.25 -0.33 -0.96
C CYS A 79 -20.33 0.65 -0.48
N LYS A 80 -20.35 1.87 -1.01
CA LYS A 80 -21.38 2.87 -0.68
C LYS A 80 -22.78 2.42 -1.09
N GLU A 81 -22.93 1.86 -2.29
CA GLU A 81 -24.21 1.32 -2.80
C GLU A 81 -24.73 0.16 -1.95
N LEU A 82 -23.82 -0.62 -1.37
CA LEU A 82 -24.12 -1.80 -0.54
C LEU A 82 -24.14 -1.49 0.97
N ASN A 83 -23.95 -0.25 1.39
CA ASN A 83 -23.82 0.18 2.79
C ASN A 83 -22.71 -0.56 3.56
N VAL A 84 -21.59 -0.86 2.90
CA VAL A 84 -20.38 -1.39 3.54
C VAL A 84 -19.53 -0.23 4.04
N PRO A 85 -19.24 -0.10 5.35
CA PRO A 85 -18.61 1.09 5.94
C PRO A 85 -17.09 1.07 5.80
N VAL A 86 -16.58 1.11 4.55
CA VAL A 86 -15.14 1.22 4.31
C VAL A 86 -14.68 2.65 4.47
N ASN A 87 -13.46 2.82 5.00
CA ASN A 87 -12.83 4.13 5.08
C ASN A 87 -12.51 4.64 3.66
N PRO A 88 -13.06 5.80 3.23
CA PRO A 88 -12.84 6.35 1.91
C PRO A 88 -11.47 7.05 1.84
N THR A 89 -10.39 6.27 1.79
CA THR A 89 -9.04 6.83 1.58
C THR A 89 -8.90 7.30 0.12
N HIS A 90 -8.22 8.42 -0.10
CA HIS A 90 -8.04 8.97 -1.44
C HIS A 90 -6.91 8.32 -2.22
N ASP A 91 -5.91 7.74 -1.54
CA ASP A 91 -4.70 7.19 -2.14
C ASP A 91 -4.25 5.87 -1.49
N GLY A 92 -3.25 5.22 -2.09
CA GLY A 92 -2.60 4.01 -1.58
C GLY A 92 -3.13 2.71 -2.19
N PHE A 93 -2.51 1.61 -1.79
CA PHE A 93 -2.76 0.26 -2.33
C PHE A 93 -3.90 -0.47 -1.64
N PHE A 94 -4.36 0.02 -0.48
CA PHE A 94 -5.27 -0.71 0.40
C PHE A 94 -6.52 0.08 0.71
N GLY A 95 -7.66 -0.63 0.79
CA GLY A 95 -8.85 -0.19 1.48
C GLY A 95 -8.83 -0.66 2.95
N TRP A 96 -9.63 -0.02 3.79
CA TRP A 96 -9.75 -0.33 5.20
C TRP A 96 -11.21 -0.42 5.62
N LEU A 97 -11.55 -1.48 6.35
CA LEU A 97 -12.83 -1.70 7.00
C LEU A 97 -12.59 -1.86 8.50
N GLU A 98 -13.05 -0.92 9.32
CA GLU A 98 -12.99 -1.04 10.77
C GLU A 98 -13.96 -2.12 11.26
N HIS A 99 -13.47 -3.01 12.13
CA HIS A 99 -14.29 -4.06 12.73
C HIS A 99 -13.63 -4.59 14.01
N GLU A 100 -14.42 -4.92 15.03
CA GLU A 100 -13.92 -5.45 16.31
C GLU A 100 -13.41 -6.88 16.18
N ASP A 101 -14.02 -7.68 15.30
CA ASP A 101 -13.63 -9.06 14.99
C ASP A 101 -13.27 -9.20 13.50
N PRO A 102 -12.06 -8.78 13.10
CA PRO A 102 -11.61 -8.85 11.71
C PRO A 102 -11.35 -10.29 11.24
N GLU A 103 -11.02 -11.20 12.14
CA GLU A 103 -10.80 -12.61 11.86
C GLU A 103 -12.10 -13.26 11.36
N SER A 104 -13.20 -13.09 12.07
CA SER A 104 -14.51 -13.60 11.66
C SER A 104 -14.94 -13.09 10.29
N ILE A 105 -14.73 -11.78 10.02
CA ILE A 105 -15.03 -11.20 8.71
C ILE A 105 -14.19 -11.85 7.61
N THR A 106 -12.90 -12.02 7.84
CA THR A 106 -12.02 -12.61 6.83
C THR A 106 -12.29 -14.09 6.59
N GLU A 107 -12.66 -14.85 7.60
CA GLU A 107 -13.09 -16.26 7.48
C GLU A 107 -14.38 -16.39 6.65
N LYS A 108 -15.39 -15.57 6.93
CA LYS A 108 -16.63 -15.53 6.13
C LYS A 108 -16.35 -15.15 4.68
N CYS A 109 -15.45 -14.18 4.44
CA CYS A 109 -15.03 -13.79 3.09
C CYS A 109 -14.28 -14.92 2.38
N ALA A 110 -13.41 -15.64 3.08
CA ALA A 110 -12.63 -16.76 2.54
C ALA A 110 -13.53 -17.93 2.07
N ALA A 111 -14.66 -18.17 2.74
CA ALA A 111 -15.65 -19.15 2.31
C ALA A 111 -16.24 -18.85 0.92
N ASP A 112 -16.30 -17.57 0.54
CA ASP A 112 -16.70 -17.10 -0.79
C ASP A 112 -15.48 -16.83 -1.71
N HIS A 113 -14.29 -17.37 -1.40
CA HIS A 113 -13.04 -17.20 -2.14
C HIS A 113 -12.57 -15.74 -2.27
N VAL A 114 -12.83 -14.91 -1.27
CA VAL A 114 -12.31 -13.55 -1.14
C VAL A 114 -11.35 -13.51 0.04
N TYR A 115 -10.06 -13.45 -0.25
CA TYR A 115 -9.00 -13.50 0.77
C TYR A 115 -8.54 -12.10 1.15
N LEU A 116 -8.79 -11.73 2.40
CA LEU A 116 -8.47 -10.43 2.98
C LEU A 116 -7.51 -10.61 4.16
N VAL A 117 -6.97 -9.52 4.67
CA VAL A 117 -5.97 -9.58 5.73
C VAL A 117 -6.55 -8.98 7.01
N PRO A 118 -6.76 -9.80 8.07
CA PRO A 118 -7.15 -9.29 9.37
C PRO A 118 -5.95 -8.57 10.01
N LEU A 119 -6.22 -7.41 10.59
CA LEU A 119 -5.26 -6.64 11.36
C LEU A 119 -5.97 -6.11 12.62
N ARG A 120 -5.20 -5.70 13.62
CA ARG A 120 -5.77 -5.12 14.83
C ARG A 120 -6.69 -3.94 14.49
N GLY A 121 -7.97 -4.10 14.82
CA GLY A 121 -9.00 -3.06 14.63
C GLY A 121 -9.68 -3.04 13.26
N GLY A 122 -9.40 -4.01 12.36
CA GLY A 122 -10.13 -4.08 11.10
C GLY A 122 -9.52 -4.97 10.02
N VAL A 123 -10.07 -4.87 8.84
CA VAL A 123 -9.72 -5.69 7.66
C VAL A 123 -9.06 -4.83 6.60
N ARG A 124 -7.89 -5.24 6.14
CA ARG A 124 -7.18 -4.62 5.02
C ARG A 124 -7.55 -5.28 3.70
N ILE A 125 -7.98 -4.48 2.75
CA ILE A 125 -8.39 -4.89 1.41
C ILE A 125 -7.32 -4.47 0.40
N GLY A 126 -6.70 -5.43 -0.32
CA GLY A 126 -5.64 -5.17 -1.28
C GLY A 126 -6.16 -4.72 -2.65
N LEU A 127 -6.52 -3.45 -2.80
CA LEU A 127 -7.05 -2.91 -4.07
C LEU A 127 -6.09 -3.06 -5.25
N CYS A 128 -4.79 -3.08 -4.99
CA CYS A 128 -3.77 -3.31 -6.02
C CYS A 128 -3.85 -4.71 -6.65
N ALA A 129 -4.41 -5.70 -5.94
CA ALA A 129 -4.51 -7.09 -6.39
C ALA A 129 -5.88 -7.45 -6.97
N ILE A 130 -6.91 -6.59 -6.82
CA ILE A 130 -8.28 -6.89 -7.25
C ILE A 130 -8.50 -6.37 -8.69
N PRO A 131 -8.82 -7.23 -9.65
CA PRO A 131 -9.23 -6.79 -10.98
C PRO A 131 -10.52 -5.96 -10.92
N LEU A 132 -10.70 -4.99 -11.82
CA LEU A 132 -11.90 -4.16 -11.89
C LEU A 132 -13.18 -4.99 -11.97
N SER A 133 -13.16 -6.06 -12.76
CA SER A 133 -14.29 -6.99 -12.93
C SER A 133 -14.68 -7.73 -11.64
N SER A 134 -13.80 -7.80 -10.64
CA SER A 134 -14.05 -8.51 -9.38
C SER A 134 -14.47 -7.59 -8.23
N ILE A 135 -14.39 -6.28 -8.40
CA ILE A 135 -14.64 -5.30 -7.34
C ILE A 135 -16.05 -5.41 -6.77
N GLN A 136 -17.05 -5.53 -7.63
CA GLN A 136 -18.45 -5.66 -7.20
C GLN A 136 -18.66 -6.92 -6.36
N ARG A 137 -18.07 -8.04 -6.76
CA ARG A 137 -18.13 -9.30 -6.01
C ARG A 137 -17.47 -9.15 -4.64
N VAL A 138 -16.32 -8.51 -4.55
CA VAL A 138 -15.63 -8.28 -3.26
C VAL A 138 -16.50 -7.42 -2.33
N ALA A 139 -17.12 -6.35 -2.81
CA ALA A 139 -18.00 -5.51 -2.01
C ALA A 139 -19.27 -6.28 -1.53
N GLN A 140 -19.87 -7.12 -2.38
CA GLN A 140 -20.99 -7.97 -2.02
C GLN A 140 -20.63 -9.02 -0.96
N THR A 141 -19.44 -9.63 -1.08
CA THR A 141 -18.94 -10.59 -0.10
C THR A 141 -18.70 -9.93 1.26
N LEU A 142 -18.12 -8.72 1.28
CA LEU A 142 -17.99 -7.93 2.51
C LEU A 142 -19.35 -7.61 3.14
N GLN A 143 -20.33 -7.18 2.33
CA GLN A 143 -21.69 -6.92 2.82
C GLN A 143 -22.32 -8.16 3.48
N LYS A 144 -22.13 -9.33 2.86
CA LYS A 144 -22.63 -10.60 3.39
C LYS A 144 -21.92 -10.98 4.70
N ALA A 145 -20.61 -10.76 4.78
CA ALA A 145 -19.81 -11.09 5.96
C ALA A 145 -20.11 -10.20 7.18
N LEU A 146 -20.62 -8.98 6.96
CA LEU A 146 -21.03 -8.03 8.01
C LEU A 146 -22.42 -8.33 8.61
N LYS A 147 -23.18 -9.22 8.00
CA LYS A 147 -24.47 -9.71 8.52
C LYS A 147 -24.28 -10.95 9.40
#